data_7d1e8635874970feeefe63fa476d3fcd
#
_entry.id   7d1e8635874970feeefe63fa476d3fcd
#
_cell.length_a   1.000
_cell.length_b   1.000
_cell.length_c   1.000
_cell.angle_alpha   90.00
_cell.angle_beta   90.00
_cell.angle_gamma   90.00
#
_symmetry.space_group_name_H-M   'P 1'
#
loop_
_entity.id
_entity.type
_entity.pdbx_description
1 polymer ?
#
loop_
_entity_poly.entity_id
_entity_poly.type
_entity_poly.pdbx_seq_one_letter_code
_entity_poly.pdbx_strand_id
1 'polypeptide(L)'
;MIKIYYLYLIFILLLSCNQSNIYSNYYNFEDKTWHSDSSIVFDFNSRNEELLNFNLFLSYSNEYPFQNIYSSYSLLDSEKNIVKSDMIELQLFDKKYGYPLGDGIFKNFTVDTLIIKSLEIKKNAEYTLLVKHSMRDDKLPGISRLALVVEK
;
A
#
# COMPACT_ATOMS: atom_id res chain seq x y z
N MET A 1 -25.25 -41.69 8.99
CA MET A 1 -24.48 -41.41 7.75
C MET A 1 -24.49 -39.91 7.37
N ILE A 2 -25.60 -39.21 7.46
CA ILE A 2 -25.71 -37.77 7.09
C ILE A 2 -24.74 -36.84 7.86
N LYS A 3 -24.49 -37.08 9.17
CA LYS A 3 -23.58 -36.24 10.00
C LYS A 3 -22.11 -36.24 9.53
N ILE A 4 -21.64 -37.33 8.92
CA ILE A 4 -20.25 -37.45 8.43
C ILE A 4 -20.05 -36.60 7.18
N TYR A 5 -21.04 -36.50 6.30
CA TYR A 5 -20.97 -35.64 5.11
C TYR A 5 -20.91 -34.14 5.44
N TYR A 6 -21.65 -33.72 6.48
CA TYR A 6 -21.56 -32.32 6.96
C TYR A 6 -20.20 -31.99 7.54
N LEU A 7 -19.59 -32.93 8.26
CA LEU A 7 -18.23 -32.71 8.81
C LEU A 7 -17.17 -32.60 7.70
N TYR A 8 -17.31 -33.41 6.64
CA TYR A 8 -16.42 -33.37 5.47
C TYR A 8 -16.61 -32.12 4.64
N LEU A 9 -17.84 -31.62 4.50
CA LEU A 9 -18.15 -30.36 3.81
C LEU A 9 -17.56 -29.14 4.55
N ILE A 10 -17.64 -29.12 5.89
CA ILE A 10 -17.03 -28.07 6.72
C ILE A 10 -15.51 -28.10 6.62
N PHE A 11 -14.89 -29.29 6.56
CA PHE A 11 -13.44 -29.42 6.43
C PHE A 11 -12.89 -28.90 5.08
N ILE A 12 -13.65 -29.07 3.99
CA ILE A 12 -13.29 -28.56 2.65
C ILE A 12 -13.34 -27.01 2.62
N LEU A 13 -14.26 -26.38 3.35
CA LEU A 13 -14.38 -24.92 3.41
C LEU A 13 -13.21 -24.24 4.17
N LEU A 14 -12.47 -25.00 4.99
CA LEU A 14 -11.33 -24.47 5.76
C LEU A 14 -10.01 -24.47 4.96
N LEU A 15 -9.96 -25.06 3.77
CA LEU A 15 -8.74 -25.16 2.95
C LEU A 15 -8.56 -23.99 1.96
N SER A 16 -9.45 -23.02 1.93
CA SER A 16 -9.39 -21.87 1.01
C SER A 16 -8.62 -20.68 1.64
N CYS A 17 -7.39 -20.90 2.10
CA CYS A 17 -6.49 -19.83 2.44
C CYS A 17 -5.52 -19.61 1.27
N ASN A 18 -5.94 -18.83 0.29
CA ASN A 18 -5.09 -18.40 -0.81
C ASN A 18 -4.34 -17.14 -0.35
N GLN A 19 -3.18 -17.30 0.30
CA GLN A 19 -2.30 -16.20 0.63
C GLN A 19 -1.57 -15.75 -0.65
N SER A 20 -2.16 -14.79 -1.36
CA SER A 20 -1.50 -14.10 -2.49
C SER A 20 -0.45 -13.09 -2.03
N ASN A 21 -0.57 -12.60 -0.78
CA ASN A 21 0.30 -11.57 -0.24
C ASN A 21 1.66 -12.14 0.16
N ILE A 22 2.72 -11.60 -0.44
CA ILE A 22 4.12 -11.95 -0.14
C ILE A 22 4.66 -11.07 0.97
N TYR A 23 4.25 -9.80 0.97
CA TYR A 23 4.65 -8.81 1.95
C TYR A 23 3.48 -7.87 2.25
N SER A 24 3.33 -7.52 3.51
CA SER A 24 2.39 -6.49 3.95
C SER A 24 2.96 -5.79 5.17
N ASN A 25 3.14 -4.50 5.09
CA ASN A 25 3.62 -3.67 6.18
C ASN A 25 3.04 -2.26 6.08
N TYR A 26 3.08 -1.51 7.18
CA TYR A 26 2.56 -0.15 7.23
C TYR A 26 3.40 0.76 8.12
N TYR A 27 3.30 2.05 7.84
CA TYR A 27 3.84 3.13 8.64
C TYR A 27 2.70 4.02 9.14
N ASN A 28 2.65 4.30 10.45
CA ASN A 28 1.72 5.26 11.04
C ASN A 28 2.42 6.60 11.22
N PHE A 29 1.81 7.66 10.76
CA PHE A 29 2.34 9.00 10.93
C PHE A 29 2.01 9.53 12.33
N GLU A 30 3.03 10.06 13.01
CA GLU A 30 2.85 10.77 14.27
C GLU A 30 1.96 12.00 14.05
N ASP A 31 1.09 12.28 15.02
CA ASP A 31 0.12 13.38 14.96
C ASP A 31 -0.69 13.43 13.64
N LYS A 32 -0.83 12.28 12.95
CA LYS A 32 -1.52 12.18 11.66
C LYS A 32 -1.01 13.20 10.64
N THR A 33 0.29 13.42 10.62
CA THR A 33 0.92 14.41 9.73
C THR A 33 2.10 13.78 8.99
N TRP A 34 2.07 13.86 7.65
CA TRP A 34 3.19 13.44 6.82
C TRP A 34 4.09 14.63 6.50
N HIS A 35 5.35 14.56 6.92
CA HIS A 35 6.35 15.61 6.71
C HIS A 35 7.16 15.37 5.43
N SER A 36 7.55 16.44 4.74
CA SER A 36 8.28 16.40 3.46
C SER A 36 9.69 15.80 3.58
N ASP A 37 10.32 15.90 4.76
CA ASP A 37 11.61 15.30 5.08
C ASP A 37 11.53 13.81 5.42
N SER A 38 10.31 13.27 5.61
CA SER A 38 10.08 11.88 5.98
C SER A 38 9.93 10.99 4.74
N SER A 39 10.98 10.22 4.43
CA SER A 39 10.89 9.11 3.49
C SER A 39 10.46 7.85 4.22
N ILE A 40 9.35 7.28 3.78
CA ILE A 40 8.83 6.02 4.34
C ILE A 40 9.54 4.88 3.64
N VAL A 41 10.06 3.94 4.43
CA VAL A 41 10.89 2.83 3.96
C VAL A 41 10.17 1.52 4.20
N PHE A 42 10.05 0.71 3.15
CA PHE A 42 9.54 -0.65 3.22
C PHE A 42 10.60 -1.61 2.68
N ASP A 43 11.19 -2.41 3.56
CA ASP A 43 12.18 -3.43 3.20
C ASP A 43 11.51 -4.79 3.12
N PHE A 44 11.73 -5.53 2.03
CA PHE A 44 11.22 -6.88 1.87
C PHE A 44 12.21 -7.79 1.14
N ASN A 45 12.07 -9.09 1.40
CA ASN A 45 12.90 -10.13 0.79
C ASN A 45 12.05 -11.02 -0.11
N SER A 46 12.47 -11.18 -1.35
CA SER A 46 11.86 -12.16 -2.24
C SER A 46 12.43 -13.56 -1.97
N ARG A 47 11.56 -14.58 -1.99
CA ARG A 47 11.97 -15.98 -1.86
C ARG A 47 12.11 -16.69 -3.20
N ASN A 48 11.33 -16.26 -4.15
CA ASN A 48 11.24 -16.85 -5.48
C ASN A 48 11.43 -15.77 -6.55
N GLU A 49 11.76 -16.21 -7.77
CA GLU A 49 11.66 -15.36 -8.94
C GLU A 49 10.18 -15.39 -9.41
N GLU A 50 9.55 -14.23 -9.40
CA GLU A 50 8.13 -14.11 -9.70
C GLU A 50 7.76 -12.69 -10.11
N LEU A 51 6.61 -12.57 -10.80
CA LEU A 51 6.01 -11.28 -11.16
C LEU A 51 5.17 -10.79 -10.00
N LEU A 52 5.49 -9.60 -9.49
CA LEU A 52 4.82 -9.01 -8.33
C LEU A 52 4.16 -7.68 -8.65
N ASN A 53 3.04 -7.45 -7.99
CA ASN A 53 2.28 -6.22 -7.97
C ASN A 53 2.51 -5.50 -6.64
N PHE A 54 2.66 -4.17 -6.68
CA PHE A 54 2.87 -3.35 -5.49
C PHE A 54 1.70 -2.39 -5.35
N ASN A 55 0.93 -2.55 -4.28
CA ASN A 55 -0.21 -1.73 -3.96
C ASN A 55 0.10 -0.86 -2.74
N LEU A 56 -0.08 0.46 -2.89
CA LEU A 56 -0.03 1.40 -1.77
C LEU A 56 -1.44 1.70 -1.28
N PHE A 57 -1.60 1.75 0.04
CA PHE A 57 -2.81 2.14 0.74
C PHE A 57 -2.53 3.37 1.57
N LEU A 58 -3.24 4.46 1.32
CA LEU A 58 -3.12 5.70 2.07
C LEU A 58 -4.37 5.94 2.91
N SER A 59 -4.20 6.04 4.23
CA SER A 59 -5.30 6.38 5.14
C SER A 59 -5.25 7.86 5.50
N TYR A 60 -6.39 8.53 5.35
CA TYR A 60 -6.52 9.97 5.54
C TYR A 60 -7.84 10.34 6.21
N SER A 61 -7.98 11.59 6.62
CA SER A 61 -9.18 12.14 7.24
C SER A 61 -9.64 13.42 6.55
N ASN A 62 -10.83 13.93 6.94
CA ASN A 62 -11.34 15.22 6.47
C ASN A 62 -10.49 16.44 6.89
N GLU A 63 -9.46 16.23 7.72
CA GLU A 63 -8.51 17.28 8.09
C GLU A 63 -7.46 17.53 7.01
N TYR A 64 -7.33 16.61 6.03
CA TYR A 64 -6.43 16.79 4.89
C TYR A 64 -6.97 17.91 3.99
N PRO A 65 -6.15 18.97 3.71
CA PRO A 65 -6.66 20.21 3.11
C PRO A 65 -6.77 20.21 1.58
N PHE A 66 -6.26 19.16 0.90
CA PHE A 66 -6.24 19.11 -0.56
C PHE A 66 -7.15 18.01 -1.11
N GLN A 67 -7.50 18.10 -2.39
CA GLN A 67 -8.33 17.08 -3.07
C GLN A 67 -7.53 15.84 -3.48
N ASN A 68 -6.23 16.00 -3.72
CA ASN A 68 -5.32 14.95 -4.17
C ASN A 68 -4.01 15.00 -3.41
N ILE A 69 -3.20 13.97 -3.55
CA ILE A 69 -1.82 13.93 -3.07
C ILE A 69 -0.91 13.41 -4.18
N TYR A 70 0.20 14.10 -4.38
CA TYR A 70 1.31 13.62 -5.20
C TYR A 70 2.34 12.95 -4.32
N SER A 71 2.77 11.76 -4.73
CA SER A 71 3.83 11.00 -4.05
C SER A 71 4.79 10.44 -5.08
N SER A 72 6.07 10.42 -4.75
CA SER A 72 7.09 9.74 -5.52
C SER A 72 7.51 8.46 -4.81
N TYR A 73 7.85 7.44 -5.59
CA TYR A 73 8.43 6.22 -5.06
C TYR A 73 9.68 5.81 -5.81
N SER A 74 10.57 5.09 -5.14
CA SER A 74 11.74 4.46 -5.73
C SER A 74 11.93 3.08 -5.13
N LEU A 75 11.90 2.06 -5.98
CA LEU A 75 12.24 0.68 -5.62
C LEU A 75 13.71 0.46 -5.91
N LEU A 76 14.46 0.07 -4.89
CA LEU A 76 15.88 -0.18 -4.94
C LEU A 76 16.17 -1.67 -4.77
N ASP A 77 17.22 -2.16 -5.41
CA ASP A 77 17.79 -3.48 -5.16
C ASP A 77 18.78 -3.49 -3.97
N SER A 78 19.37 -4.64 -3.67
CA SER A 78 20.34 -4.82 -2.59
C SER A 78 21.60 -3.96 -2.75
N GLU A 79 21.94 -3.57 -3.97
CA GLU A 79 23.09 -2.69 -4.28
C GLU A 79 22.72 -1.21 -4.28
N LYS A 80 21.45 -0.88 -3.92
CA LYS A 80 20.87 0.46 -3.96
C LYS A 80 20.70 1.04 -5.36
N ASN A 81 20.72 0.22 -6.41
CA ASN A 81 20.35 0.66 -7.75
C ASN A 81 18.84 0.81 -7.86
N ILE A 82 18.40 1.84 -8.58
CA ILE A 82 16.98 2.07 -8.83
C ILE A 82 16.48 1.03 -9.85
N VAL A 83 15.58 0.15 -9.41
CA VAL A 83 14.89 -0.83 -10.25
C VAL A 83 13.68 -0.18 -10.93
N LYS A 84 12.92 0.64 -10.18
CA LYS A 84 11.75 1.37 -10.66
C LYS A 84 11.57 2.64 -9.85
N SER A 85 11.21 3.73 -10.52
CA SER A 85 10.88 4.99 -9.86
C SER A 85 9.83 5.72 -10.68
N ASP A 86 8.85 6.33 -10.01
CA ASP A 86 7.82 7.13 -10.66
C ASP A 86 7.16 8.08 -9.66
N MET A 87 6.31 8.95 -10.17
CA MET A 87 5.44 9.83 -9.38
C MET A 87 3.99 9.45 -9.63
N ILE A 88 3.21 9.36 -8.58
CA ILE A 88 1.80 9.01 -8.60
C ILE A 88 0.95 10.16 -8.06
N GLU A 89 -0.26 10.28 -8.57
CA GLU A 89 -1.32 11.11 -8.02
C GLU A 89 -2.42 10.23 -7.48
N LEU A 90 -2.81 10.43 -6.22
CA LEU A 90 -4.00 9.83 -5.63
C LEU A 90 -5.05 10.92 -5.44
N GLN A 91 -6.23 10.71 -6.03
CA GLN A 91 -7.39 11.53 -5.76
C GLN A 91 -8.03 11.08 -4.46
N LEU A 92 -8.11 11.97 -3.46
CA LEU A 92 -8.64 11.67 -2.13
C LEU A 92 -10.09 12.12 -1.96
N PHE A 93 -10.45 13.23 -2.59
CA PHE A 93 -11.80 13.79 -2.54
C PHE A 93 -12.35 14.03 -3.94
N ASP A 94 -13.65 13.88 -4.10
CA ASP A 94 -14.34 14.20 -5.34
C ASP A 94 -14.13 15.67 -5.73
N LYS A 95 -13.79 15.92 -7.00
CA LYS A 95 -13.44 17.27 -7.49
C LYS A 95 -14.63 18.23 -7.48
N LYS A 96 -15.86 17.72 -7.57
CA LYS A 96 -17.06 18.54 -7.69
C LYS A 96 -17.74 18.76 -6.35
N TYR A 97 -17.84 17.72 -5.54
CA TYR A 97 -18.61 17.72 -4.31
C TYR A 97 -17.79 17.64 -3.03
N GLY A 98 -16.48 17.31 -3.14
CA GLY A 98 -15.59 17.19 -1.99
C GLY A 98 -15.85 15.97 -1.11
N TYR A 99 -16.57 14.97 -1.58
CA TYR A 99 -16.75 13.71 -0.84
C TYR A 99 -15.46 12.90 -0.83
N PRO A 100 -15.12 12.24 0.30
CA PRO A 100 -14.02 11.29 0.32
C PRO A 100 -14.25 10.15 -0.67
N LEU A 101 -13.21 9.77 -1.41
CA LEU A 101 -13.26 8.70 -2.42
C LEU A 101 -12.81 7.35 -1.87
N GLY A 102 -12.14 7.34 -0.71
CA GLY A 102 -11.68 6.12 -0.06
C GLY A 102 -12.79 5.39 0.69
N ASP A 103 -12.59 4.09 0.87
CA ASP A 103 -13.40 3.28 1.77
C ASP A 103 -13.13 3.69 3.21
N GLY A 104 -14.18 3.83 4.02
CA GLY A 104 -13.97 4.24 5.40
C GLY A 104 -15.23 4.43 6.22
N ILE A 105 -15.03 4.61 7.53
CA ILE A 105 -16.08 4.83 8.50
C ILE A 105 -15.79 6.13 9.26
N PHE A 106 -16.83 6.98 9.42
CA PHE A 106 -16.78 8.28 10.09
C PHE A 106 -15.86 9.27 9.37
N LYS A 107 -14.66 9.53 9.93
CA LYS A 107 -13.72 10.54 9.43
C LYS A 107 -12.40 9.94 8.90
N ASN A 108 -12.26 8.62 8.89
CA ASN A 108 -11.06 7.94 8.43
C ASN A 108 -11.38 7.15 7.15
N PHE A 109 -10.65 7.44 6.09
CA PHE A 109 -10.81 6.85 4.76
C PHE A 109 -9.50 6.25 4.30
N THR A 110 -9.57 5.25 3.43
CA THR A 110 -8.37 4.64 2.83
C THR A 110 -8.59 4.52 1.34
N VAL A 111 -7.64 5.03 0.57
CA VAL A 111 -7.56 4.78 -0.88
C VAL A 111 -6.39 3.85 -1.15
N ASP A 112 -6.51 3.04 -2.20
CA ASP A 112 -5.45 2.20 -2.68
C ASP A 112 -5.07 2.54 -4.13
N THR A 113 -3.84 2.20 -4.49
CA THR A 113 -3.36 2.35 -5.87
C THR A 113 -2.28 1.33 -6.17
N LEU A 114 -2.38 0.74 -7.37
CA LEU A 114 -1.34 -0.12 -7.92
C LEU A 114 -0.21 0.75 -8.48
N ILE A 115 0.94 0.79 -7.80
CA ILE A 115 2.09 1.62 -8.20
C ILE A 115 3.04 0.91 -9.16
N ILE A 116 3.18 -0.41 -9.01
CA ILE A 116 4.02 -1.24 -9.89
C ILE A 116 3.23 -2.50 -10.24
N LYS A 117 3.08 -2.76 -11.53
CA LYS A 117 2.37 -3.93 -12.05
C LYS A 117 3.36 -4.92 -12.65
N SER A 118 3.22 -6.20 -12.27
CA SER A 118 3.92 -7.33 -12.89
C SER A 118 5.43 -7.12 -13.05
N LEU A 119 6.09 -6.61 -12.00
CA LEU A 119 7.54 -6.46 -11.99
C LEU A 119 8.19 -7.80 -11.68
N GLU A 120 9.13 -8.20 -12.53
CA GLU A 120 9.95 -9.38 -12.32
C GLU A 120 10.95 -9.15 -11.19
N ILE A 121 10.85 -9.94 -10.14
CA ILE A 121 11.67 -9.88 -8.93
C ILE A 121 12.58 -11.09 -8.90
N LYS A 122 13.87 -10.87 -8.64
CA LYS A 122 14.88 -11.93 -8.56
C LYS A 122 14.70 -12.78 -7.30
N LYS A 123 15.01 -14.06 -7.40
CA LYS A 123 15.00 -15.00 -6.28
C LYS A 123 16.05 -14.61 -5.22
N ASN A 124 15.67 -14.72 -3.94
CA ASN A 124 16.54 -14.46 -2.77
C ASN A 124 17.20 -13.08 -2.82
N ALA A 125 16.48 -12.07 -3.31
CA ALA A 125 16.96 -10.70 -3.39
C ALA A 125 16.23 -9.80 -2.37
N GLU A 126 16.96 -8.80 -1.87
CA GLU A 126 16.44 -7.76 -0.99
C GLU A 126 16.03 -6.54 -1.80
N TYR A 127 14.92 -5.95 -1.44
CA TYR A 127 14.40 -4.75 -2.06
C TYR A 127 13.96 -3.75 -1.00
N THR A 128 14.18 -2.48 -1.31
CA THR A 128 13.75 -1.34 -0.48
C THR A 128 12.83 -0.46 -1.32
N LEU A 129 11.59 -0.27 -0.91
CA LEU A 129 10.71 0.75 -1.49
C LEU A 129 10.76 2.00 -0.61
N LEU A 130 11.18 3.10 -1.20
CA LEU A 130 11.12 4.43 -0.61
C LEU A 130 9.90 5.16 -1.13
N VAL A 131 9.10 5.75 -0.24
CA VAL A 131 7.93 6.57 -0.62
C VAL A 131 8.02 7.92 0.07
N LYS A 132 7.78 8.99 -0.69
CA LYS A 132 7.84 10.37 -0.22
C LYS A 132 6.70 11.16 -0.85
N HIS A 133 6.05 12.06 -0.09
CA HIS A 133 5.12 12.99 -0.73
C HIS A 133 5.86 14.07 -1.52
N SER A 134 5.25 14.53 -2.61
CA SER A 134 5.79 15.53 -3.54
C SER A 134 4.89 16.78 -3.60
N MET A 135 4.16 17.03 -2.52
CA MET A 135 3.36 18.24 -2.34
C MET A 135 4.26 19.42 -2.01
N ARG A 136 3.76 20.66 -2.25
CA ARG A 136 4.49 21.90 -1.96
C ARG A 136 4.58 22.20 -0.47
N ASP A 137 3.58 21.78 0.29
CA ASP A 137 3.53 22.00 1.73
C ASP A 137 4.43 21.01 2.45
N ASP A 138 5.21 21.48 3.39
CA ASP A 138 6.12 20.64 4.17
C ASP A 138 5.41 19.70 5.13
N LYS A 139 4.18 20.02 5.51
CA LYS A 139 3.37 19.25 6.46
C LYS A 139 2.00 18.99 5.88
N LEU A 140 1.64 17.73 5.80
CA LEU A 140 0.33 17.28 5.33
C LEU A 140 -0.48 16.70 6.50
N PRO A 141 -1.28 17.54 7.20
CA PRO A 141 -2.15 17.07 8.27
C PRO A 141 -3.26 16.17 7.70
N GLY A 142 -3.82 15.32 8.53
CA GLY A 142 -4.90 14.42 8.16
C GLY A 142 -4.45 13.14 7.45
N ILE A 143 -3.15 12.89 7.31
CA ILE A 143 -2.60 11.64 6.80
C ILE A 143 -2.18 10.77 7.99
N SER A 144 -2.83 9.62 8.16
CA SER A 144 -2.63 8.78 9.35
C SER A 144 -1.77 7.55 9.12
N ARG A 145 -1.80 6.97 7.90
CA ARG A 145 -1.08 5.72 7.60
C ARG A 145 -0.73 5.61 6.13
N LEU A 146 0.44 5.02 5.85
CA LEU A 146 0.80 4.51 4.54
C LEU A 146 1.11 3.02 4.69
N ALA A 147 0.52 2.16 3.86
CA ALA A 147 0.80 0.73 3.84
C ALA A 147 1.22 0.26 2.45
N LEU A 148 2.08 -0.75 2.42
CA LEU A 148 2.49 -1.45 1.21
C LEU A 148 2.04 -2.91 1.29
N VAL A 149 1.37 -3.37 0.25
CA VAL A 149 1.07 -4.78 0.00
C VAL A 149 1.75 -5.20 -1.31
N VAL A 150 2.54 -6.28 -1.25
CA VAL A 150 3.18 -6.89 -2.43
C VAL A 150 2.58 -8.27 -2.63
N GLU A 151 2.06 -8.53 -3.81
CA GLU A 151 1.30 -9.73 -4.13
C GLU A 151 1.58 -10.24 -5.56
N LYS A 152 1.16 -11.47 -5.83
CA LYS A 152 1.23 -12.11 -7.16
C LYS A 152 0.16 -11.62 -8.11
#